data_f7d7513bc49ccd80aaff3b59574f49f2
#
_entry.id   f7d7513bc49ccd80aaff3b59574f49f2
#
_cell.length_a   1.000
_cell.length_b   1.000
_cell.length_c   1.000
_cell.angle_alpha   90.00
_cell.angle_beta   90.00
_cell.angle_gamma   90.00
#
_symmetry.space_group_name_H-M   'P 1'
#
loop_
_entity.id
_entity.type
_entity.pdbx_description
1 polymer ?
#
loop_
_entity_poly.entity_id
_entity_poly.type
_entity_poly.pdbx_seq_one_letter_code
_entity_poly.pdbx_strand_id
1 'polypeptide(L)'
;MRVVAGELRGRRIEAPPGLDTRPTTDMVREATFNALNSLDLVRDARVADLFAGSGALGIEAISRGAADCTFIERDRTAFRTLRDNVAALGLDDRSKIVPGDAMVLGGSLDVDIVLADPPYDFDRWPDLLAATKASFVA
;
A
#
# COMPACT_ATOMS: atom_id res chain seq x y z
N MET A 1 -7.23 11.49 4.78
CA MET A 1 -6.28 10.65 5.53
C MET A 1 -4.93 11.35 5.65
N ARG A 2 -4.15 10.98 6.65
CA ARG A 2 -2.80 11.53 6.83
C ARG A 2 -1.81 10.41 7.08
N VAL A 3 -0.57 10.62 6.71
CA VAL A 3 0.52 9.71 7.05
C VAL A 3 0.73 9.76 8.57
N VAL A 4 0.82 8.59 9.20
CA VAL A 4 0.84 8.47 10.66
C VAL A 4 2.23 8.73 11.24
N ALA A 5 3.26 8.16 10.61
CA ALA A 5 4.62 8.25 11.14
C ALA A 5 5.66 8.31 10.03
N GLY A 6 6.91 8.56 10.40
CA GLY A 6 8.04 8.56 9.49
C GLY A 6 8.31 9.90 8.84
N GLU A 7 9.03 9.86 7.74
CA GLU A 7 9.52 11.02 6.99
C GLU A 7 8.39 11.97 6.56
N LEU A 8 7.23 11.41 6.21
CA LEU A 8 6.08 12.16 5.69
C LEU A 8 4.97 12.34 6.73
N ARG A 9 5.27 12.15 8.00
CA ARG A 9 4.28 12.25 9.09
C ARG A 9 3.45 13.52 8.96
N GLY A 10 2.13 13.37 9.04
CA GLY A 10 1.18 14.49 8.99
C GLY A 10 0.81 14.95 7.58
N ARG A 11 1.49 14.47 6.54
CA ARG A 11 1.16 14.83 5.16
C ARG A 11 -0.18 14.20 4.76
N ARG A 12 -0.92 14.92 3.95
CA ARG A 12 -2.27 14.53 3.55
C ARG A 12 -2.25 13.50 2.43
N ILE A 13 -3.15 12.52 2.51
CA ILE A 13 -3.42 11.54 1.46
C ILE A 13 -4.88 11.71 1.06
N GLU A 14 -5.14 12.00 -0.21
CA GLU A 14 -6.49 12.13 -0.73
C GLU A 14 -7.12 10.76 -0.92
N ALA A 15 -8.41 10.63 -0.53
CA ALA A 15 -9.20 9.45 -0.83
C ALA A 15 -9.78 9.55 -2.25
N PRO A 16 -10.04 8.42 -2.94
CA PRO A 16 -10.73 8.46 -4.22
C PRO A 16 -12.12 9.10 -4.08
N PRO A 17 -12.59 9.87 -5.08
CA PRO A 17 -13.91 10.46 -5.05
C PRO A 17 -15.00 9.40 -4.82
N GLY A 18 -15.96 9.73 -3.98
CA GLY A 18 -17.10 8.86 -3.68
C GLY A 18 -16.84 7.78 -2.64
N LEU A 19 -15.61 7.66 -2.13
CA LEU A 19 -15.29 6.75 -1.05
C LEU A 19 -15.14 7.52 0.26
N ASP A 20 -15.91 7.12 1.26
CA ASP A 20 -15.80 7.69 2.58
C ASP A 20 -14.54 7.19 3.28
N THR A 21 -13.83 8.10 3.94
CA THR A 21 -12.72 7.75 4.80
C THR A 21 -13.29 7.06 6.05
N ARG A 22 -12.91 5.81 6.30
CA ARG A 22 -13.33 5.07 7.48
C ARG A 22 -12.33 5.31 8.62
N PRO A 23 -12.75 5.85 9.78
CA PRO A 23 -11.82 6.08 10.90
C PRO A 23 -11.08 4.82 11.34
N THR A 24 -11.76 3.65 11.28
CA THR A 24 -11.14 2.36 11.62
C THR A 24 -9.99 2.00 10.70
N THR A 25 -9.99 2.48 9.45
CA THR A 25 -8.91 2.22 8.49
C THR A 25 -7.60 2.86 8.95
N ASP A 26 -7.65 4.08 9.46
CA ASP A 26 -6.44 4.75 9.98
C ASP A 26 -5.90 4.02 11.21
N MET A 27 -6.77 3.56 12.11
CA MET A 27 -6.37 2.78 13.28
C MET A 27 -5.73 1.45 12.90
N VAL A 28 -6.33 0.74 11.94
CA VAL A 28 -5.80 -0.53 11.46
C VAL A 28 -4.43 -0.32 10.80
N ARG A 29 -4.28 0.70 9.98
CA ARG A 29 -3.02 1.04 9.33
C ARG A 29 -1.94 1.33 10.37
N GLU A 30 -2.26 2.14 11.37
CA GLU A 30 -1.32 2.47 12.44
C GLU A 30 -0.88 1.21 13.20
N ALA A 31 -1.84 0.37 13.60
CA ALA A 31 -1.53 -0.86 14.34
C ALA A 31 -0.68 -1.83 13.51
N THR A 32 -0.99 -1.99 12.23
CA THR A 32 -0.25 -2.86 11.33
C THR A 32 1.20 -2.41 11.22
N PHE A 33 1.43 -1.12 10.97
CA PHE A 33 2.79 -0.62 10.80
C PHE A 33 3.56 -0.52 12.10
N ASN A 34 2.89 -0.28 13.23
CA ASN A 34 3.56 -0.35 14.53
C ASN A 34 4.09 -1.76 14.79
N ALA A 35 3.32 -2.79 14.45
CA ALA A 35 3.78 -4.17 14.57
C ALA A 35 4.95 -4.48 13.63
N LEU A 36 4.86 -4.06 12.37
CA LEU A 36 5.95 -4.25 11.40
C LEU A 36 7.22 -3.53 11.82
N ASN A 37 7.10 -2.30 12.33
CA ASN A 37 8.25 -1.53 12.81
C ASN A 37 8.91 -2.18 14.03
N SER A 38 8.12 -2.74 14.96
CA SER A 38 8.69 -3.39 16.14
C SER A 38 9.47 -4.66 15.77
N LEU A 39 9.18 -5.27 14.63
CA LEU A 39 9.92 -6.40 14.08
C LEU A 39 11.03 -5.98 13.13
N ASP A 40 11.23 -4.67 12.93
CA ASP A 40 12.23 -4.09 12.01
C ASP A 40 12.10 -4.61 10.57
N LEU A 41 10.85 -4.79 10.09
CA LEU A 41 10.60 -5.37 8.77
C LEU A 41 10.46 -4.32 7.67
N VAL A 42 10.18 -3.06 8.01
CA VAL A 42 9.85 -2.03 7.02
C VAL A 42 11.08 -1.35 6.43
N ARG A 43 12.08 -1.06 7.27
CA ARG A 43 13.26 -0.31 6.82
C ARG A 43 13.99 -1.04 5.69
N ASP A 44 14.24 -0.30 4.61
CA ASP A 44 14.91 -0.79 3.40
C ASP A 44 14.16 -1.92 2.67
N ALA A 45 12.91 -2.21 3.06
CA ALA A 45 12.12 -3.27 2.45
C ALA A 45 11.62 -2.84 1.06
N ARG A 46 11.50 -3.83 0.19
CA ARG A 46 10.78 -3.71 -1.08
C ARG A 46 9.35 -4.15 -0.84
N VAL A 47 8.40 -3.27 -1.14
CA VAL A 47 7.00 -3.45 -0.75
C VAL A 47 6.11 -3.50 -1.99
N ALA A 48 5.09 -4.32 -1.93
CA ALA A 48 3.98 -4.28 -2.87
C ALA A 48 2.69 -3.92 -2.13
N ASP A 49 1.96 -2.94 -2.67
CA ASP A 49 0.65 -2.55 -2.18
C ASP A 49 -0.38 -3.03 -3.20
N LEU A 50 -0.96 -4.19 -2.93
CA LEU A 50 -1.98 -4.79 -3.78
C LEU A 50 -3.34 -4.20 -3.42
N PHE A 51 -4.18 -3.96 -4.41
CA PHE A 51 -5.46 -3.24 -4.21
C PHE A 51 -5.23 -1.85 -3.62
N ALA A 52 -4.29 -1.11 -4.20
CA ALA A 52 -3.68 0.06 -3.56
C ALA A 52 -4.66 1.19 -3.24
N GLY A 53 -5.72 1.38 -4.02
CA GLY A 53 -6.67 2.47 -3.81
C GLY A 53 -5.99 3.83 -3.86
N SER A 54 -6.08 4.58 -2.77
CA SER A 54 -5.39 5.87 -2.63
C SER A 54 -3.87 5.76 -2.47
N GLY A 55 -3.37 4.55 -2.18
CA GLY A 55 -1.97 4.30 -1.90
C GLY A 55 -1.58 4.46 -0.43
N ALA A 56 -2.54 4.58 0.48
CA ALA A 56 -2.28 4.88 1.87
C ALA A 56 -1.31 3.89 2.54
N LEU A 57 -1.47 2.59 2.29
CA LEU A 57 -0.60 1.58 2.90
C LEU A 57 0.84 1.68 2.38
N GLY A 58 1.01 1.71 1.07
CA GLY A 58 2.35 1.80 0.48
C GLY A 58 3.05 3.12 0.78
N ILE A 59 2.31 4.22 0.80
CA ILE A 59 2.83 5.53 1.18
C ILE A 59 3.31 5.51 2.63
N GLU A 60 2.53 4.90 3.53
CA GLU A 60 2.93 4.75 4.93
C GLU A 60 4.22 3.93 5.03
N ALA A 61 4.34 2.85 4.26
CA ALA A 61 5.55 2.03 4.25
C ALA A 61 6.77 2.84 3.81
N ILE A 62 6.67 3.60 2.73
CA ILE A 62 7.77 4.45 2.26
C ILE A 62 8.13 5.50 3.31
N SER A 63 7.13 6.13 3.92
CA SER A 63 7.34 7.12 4.97
C SER A 63 8.12 6.55 6.15
N ARG A 64 7.91 5.29 6.47
CA ARG A 64 8.57 4.61 7.60
C ARG A 64 9.88 3.91 7.21
N GLY A 65 10.39 4.17 6.01
CA GLY A 65 11.72 3.76 5.62
C GLY A 65 11.83 2.64 4.60
N ALA A 66 10.73 2.19 3.99
CA ALA A 66 10.79 1.22 2.91
C ALA A 66 11.62 1.78 1.74
N ALA A 67 12.34 0.92 1.06
CA ALA A 67 13.19 1.32 -0.07
C ALA A 67 12.34 1.76 -1.26
N ASP A 68 11.29 1.00 -1.57
CA ASP A 68 10.38 1.32 -2.66
C ASP A 68 9.03 0.63 -2.45
N CYS A 69 8.05 1.00 -3.26
CA CYS A 69 6.75 0.34 -3.26
C CYS A 69 6.22 0.22 -4.69
N THR A 70 5.75 -0.98 -5.03
CA THR A 70 4.97 -1.21 -6.25
C THR A 70 3.50 -1.21 -5.88
N PHE A 71 2.76 -0.25 -6.43
CA PHE A 71 1.32 -0.11 -6.21
C PHE A 71 0.58 -0.73 -7.38
N ILE A 72 -0.40 -1.58 -7.09
CA ILE A 72 -1.26 -2.17 -8.13
C ILE A 72 -2.70 -1.76 -7.86
N GLU A 73 -3.31 -1.10 -8.83
CA GLU A 73 -4.70 -0.66 -8.75
C GLU A 73 -5.36 -0.77 -10.11
N ARG A 74 -6.54 -1.38 -10.18
CA ARG A 74 -7.26 -1.57 -11.44
C ARG A 74 -8.38 -0.54 -11.67
N ASP A 75 -8.92 0.06 -10.61
CA ASP A 75 -9.96 1.08 -10.75
C ASP A 75 -9.35 2.38 -11.27
N ARG A 76 -9.92 2.89 -12.36
CA ARG A 76 -9.37 4.05 -13.06
C ARG A 76 -9.36 5.30 -12.21
N THR A 77 -10.42 5.55 -11.46
CA THR A 77 -10.54 6.72 -10.59
C THR A 77 -9.57 6.64 -9.41
N ALA A 78 -9.51 5.48 -8.76
CA ALA A 78 -8.57 5.25 -7.66
C ALA A 78 -7.12 5.35 -8.15
N PHE A 79 -6.83 4.83 -9.34
CA PHE A 79 -5.48 4.92 -9.94
C PHE A 79 -5.03 6.38 -10.12
N ARG A 80 -5.93 7.25 -10.57
CA ARG A 80 -5.60 8.68 -10.70
C ARG A 80 -5.29 9.31 -9.36
N THR A 81 -6.11 9.03 -8.35
CA THR A 81 -5.90 9.53 -6.99
C THR A 81 -4.57 9.05 -6.43
N LEU A 82 -4.26 7.78 -6.61
CA LEU A 82 -2.99 7.18 -6.22
C LEU A 82 -1.82 7.92 -6.87
N ARG A 83 -1.88 8.11 -8.17
CA ARG A 83 -0.83 8.80 -8.92
C ARG A 83 -0.64 10.24 -8.43
N ASP A 84 -1.75 10.95 -8.19
CA ASP A 84 -1.70 12.32 -7.69
C ASP A 84 -1.10 12.38 -6.27
N ASN A 85 -1.45 11.44 -5.41
CA ASN A 85 -0.88 11.35 -4.07
C ASN A 85 0.63 11.11 -4.10
N VAL A 86 1.09 10.17 -4.91
CA VAL A 86 2.51 9.86 -5.06
C VAL A 86 3.27 11.08 -5.57
N ALA A 87 2.75 11.76 -6.56
CA ALA A 87 3.37 12.96 -7.12
C ALA A 87 3.41 14.12 -6.10
N ALA A 88 2.29 14.37 -5.41
CA ALA A 88 2.20 15.44 -4.43
C ALA A 88 3.17 15.27 -3.25
N LEU A 89 3.46 14.02 -2.89
CA LEU A 89 4.38 13.70 -1.80
C LEU A 89 5.83 13.53 -2.26
N GLY A 90 6.10 13.70 -3.55
CA GLY A 90 7.46 13.58 -4.08
C GLY A 90 8.02 12.17 -4.06
N LEU A 91 7.16 11.16 -4.21
CA LEU A 91 7.56 9.76 -4.08
C LEU A 91 7.77 9.03 -5.40
N ASP A 92 7.78 9.73 -6.54
CA ASP A 92 7.89 9.11 -7.86
C ASP A 92 9.13 8.23 -7.99
N ASP A 93 10.25 8.63 -7.42
CA ASP A 93 11.51 7.89 -7.51
C ASP A 93 11.49 6.56 -6.73
N ARG A 94 10.59 6.44 -5.77
CA ARG A 94 10.48 5.26 -4.91
C ARG A 94 9.20 4.48 -5.13
N SER A 95 8.48 4.80 -6.20
CA SER A 95 7.17 4.22 -6.46
C SER A 95 7.07 3.73 -7.90
N LYS A 96 6.49 2.55 -8.06
CA LYS A 96 6.06 2.03 -9.34
C LYS A 96 4.56 1.83 -9.28
N ILE A 97 3.83 2.47 -10.18
CA ILE A 97 2.37 2.43 -10.17
C ILE A 97 1.91 1.65 -11.40
N VAL A 98 1.22 0.54 -11.16
CA VAL A 98 0.83 -0.40 -12.22
C VAL A 98 -0.70 -0.49 -12.27
N PRO A 99 -1.31 -0.14 -13.42
CA PRO A 99 -2.74 -0.39 -13.60
C PRO A 99 -2.96 -1.87 -13.90
N GLY A 100 -3.85 -2.51 -13.15
CA GLY A 100 -4.15 -3.90 -13.40
C GLY A 100 -4.72 -4.66 -12.23
N ASP A 101 -4.90 -5.95 -12.44
CA ASP A 101 -5.47 -6.86 -11.45
C ASP A 101 -4.37 -7.40 -10.53
N ALA A 102 -4.51 -7.13 -9.24
CA ALA A 102 -3.56 -7.59 -8.23
C ALA A 102 -3.44 -9.11 -8.20
N MET A 103 -4.51 -9.85 -8.46
CA MET A 103 -4.47 -11.31 -8.48
C MET A 103 -3.66 -11.87 -9.66
N VAL A 104 -3.58 -11.12 -10.75
CA VAL A 104 -2.78 -11.51 -11.92
C VAL A 104 -1.32 -11.09 -11.76
N LEU A 105 -1.08 -9.89 -11.28
CA LEU A 105 0.23 -9.26 -11.27
C LEU A 105 1.03 -9.53 -9.99
N GLY A 106 0.34 -9.73 -8.86
CA GLY A 106 0.97 -9.82 -7.56
C GLY A 106 1.95 -10.97 -7.41
N GLY A 107 1.69 -12.11 -8.05
CA GLY A 107 2.54 -13.30 -7.95
C GLY A 107 3.88 -13.18 -8.67
N SER A 108 4.04 -12.22 -9.57
CA SER A 108 5.28 -12.01 -10.32
C SER A 108 6.23 -11.03 -9.64
N LEU A 109 5.83 -10.42 -8.53
CA LEU A 109 6.63 -9.40 -7.84
C LEU A 109 7.66 -10.04 -6.92
N ASP A 110 8.88 -9.52 -6.99
CA ASP A 110 9.96 -9.90 -6.08
C ASP A 110 10.08 -8.83 -5.00
N VAL A 111 9.36 -9.02 -3.90
CA VAL A 111 9.28 -8.05 -2.80
C VAL A 111 9.42 -8.74 -1.45
N ASP A 112 9.76 -7.95 -0.44
CA ASP A 112 9.93 -8.44 0.92
C ASP A 112 8.60 -8.48 1.68
N ILE A 113 7.72 -7.48 1.42
CA ILE A 113 6.44 -7.33 2.10
C ILE A 113 5.34 -7.15 1.05
N VAL A 114 4.24 -7.85 1.23
CA VAL A 114 3.00 -7.60 0.50
C VAL A 114 1.97 -7.02 1.46
N LEU A 115 1.43 -5.87 1.10
CA LEU A 115 0.32 -5.23 1.79
C LEU A 115 -0.92 -5.43 0.92
N ALA A 116 -2.02 -5.86 1.51
CA ALA A 116 -3.24 -6.11 0.76
C ALA A 116 -4.45 -5.69 1.58
N ASP A 117 -5.22 -4.74 1.04
CA ASP A 117 -6.49 -4.31 1.59
C ASP A 117 -7.56 -4.45 0.50
N PRO A 118 -7.96 -5.69 0.17
CA PRO A 118 -8.89 -5.94 -0.92
C PRO A 118 -10.30 -5.46 -0.62
N PRO A 119 -11.20 -5.46 -1.63
CA PRO A 119 -12.60 -5.14 -1.40
C PRO A 119 -13.22 -5.98 -0.29
N TYR A 120 -14.20 -5.41 0.37
CA TYR A 120 -14.86 -5.99 1.54
C TYR A 120 -15.34 -7.44 1.33
N ASP A 121 -15.78 -7.78 0.10
CA ASP A 121 -16.30 -9.09 -0.26
C ASP A 121 -15.24 -10.03 -0.87
N PHE A 122 -13.98 -9.70 -0.72
CA PHE A 122 -12.88 -10.50 -1.27
C PHE A 122 -12.82 -11.87 -0.59
N ASP A 123 -12.82 -12.93 -1.39
CA ASP A 123 -12.85 -14.32 -0.92
C ASP A 123 -11.70 -15.18 -1.45
N ARG A 124 -10.73 -14.57 -2.14
CA ARG A 124 -9.62 -15.28 -2.79
C ARG A 124 -8.32 -15.23 -2.00
N TRP A 125 -8.39 -15.10 -0.68
CA TRP A 125 -7.21 -15.07 0.17
C TRP A 125 -6.29 -16.27 0.00
N PRO A 126 -6.78 -17.53 -0.10
CA PRO A 126 -5.88 -18.67 -0.31
C PRO A 126 -5.10 -18.56 -1.62
N ASP A 127 -5.73 -18.09 -2.70
CA ASP A 127 -5.06 -17.91 -3.98
C ASP A 127 -4.00 -16.81 -3.91
N LEU A 128 -4.32 -15.71 -3.24
CA LEU A 128 -3.39 -14.59 -3.06
C LEU A 128 -2.14 -15.03 -2.28
N LEU A 129 -2.34 -15.71 -1.16
CA LEU A 129 -1.23 -16.18 -0.32
C LEU A 129 -0.38 -17.22 -1.05
N ALA A 130 -1.00 -18.11 -1.83
CA ALA A 130 -0.28 -19.12 -2.60
C ALA A 130 0.58 -18.51 -3.72
N ALA A 131 0.12 -17.40 -4.32
CA ALA A 131 0.83 -16.74 -5.41
C ALA A 131 1.97 -15.83 -4.94
N THR A 132 1.96 -15.42 -3.69
CA THR A 132 2.90 -14.45 -3.14
C THR A 132 4.26 -15.08 -2.84
N LYS A 133 5.34 -14.37 -3.17
CA LYS A 133 6.72 -14.76 -2.87
C LYS A 133 7.34 -13.92 -1.76
N ALA A 134 6.55 -13.08 -1.14
CA ALA A 134 7.03 -12.20 -0.07
C ALA A 134 7.35 -12.98 1.20
N SER A 135 8.28 -12.45 2.00
CA SER A 135 8.61 -12.99 3.31
C SER A 135 7.52 -12.69 4.33
N PHE A 136 6.70 -11.67 4.09
CA PHE A 136 5.63 -11.24 4.98
C PHE A 136 4.46 -10.68 4.19
N VAL A 137 3.23 -11.00 4.62
CA VAL A 137 1.98 -10.49 4.05
C VAL A 137 1.15 -9.86 5.15
N ALA A 138 0.70 -8.64 4.90
CA ALA A 138 -0.13 -7.90 5.85
C ALA A 138 -1.30 -7.20 5.15
#